data_50ae23e4b8272f516c20c77ac44b4a16
#
_entry.id   50ae23e4b8272f516c20c77ac44b4a16
#
_cell.length_a   1.000
_cell.length_b   1.000
_cell.length_c   1.000
_cell.angle_alpha   90.00
_cell.angle_beta   90.00
_cell.angle_gamma   90.00
#
_symmetry.space_group_name_H-M   'P 1'
#
loop_
_entity.id
_entity.type
_entity.pdbx_description
1 polymer ?
#
loop_
_entity_poly.entity_id
_entity_poly.type
_entity_poly.pdbx_seq_one_letter_code
_entity_poly.pdbx_strand_id
1 'polypeptide(L)'
;METKWLEDFVSLAETRSFSRSAQLRHVTQPAFSRRIQALEAWAGIDLVDRSSYPTRLTSAGQTLLPQALEILGCLQAARNLMRGHQTSSQDMIEFAVPHSLAFTFFPHWVMELRQRFGAFKSRRSGRRV
;
A
#
# COMPACT_ATOMS: atom_id res chain seq x y z
N MET A 1 2.67 -1.44 14.40
CA MET A 1 2.02 -1.16 13.11
C MET A 1 1.88 -2.43 12.31
N GLU A 2 0.68 -2.71 11.85
CA GLU A 2 0.42 -3.92 11.09
C GLU A 2 -0.01 -3.58 9.69
N THR A 3 0.39 -4.41 8.76
CA THR A 3 0.04 -4.20 7.36
C THR A 3 -1.46 -4.12 7.14
N LYS A 4 -2.21 -4.90 7.86
CA LYS A 4 -3.66 -4.90 7.67
C LYS A 4 -4.27 -3.55 8.05
N TRP A 5 -3.62 -2.79 8.90
CA TRP A 5 -4.13 -1.46 9.23
C TRP A 5 -4.03 -0.54 8.01
N LEU A 6 -2.96 -0.66 7.24
CA LEU A 6 -2.83 0.12 6.02
C LEU A 6 -3.85 -0.33 4.98
N GLU A 7 -4.09 -1.62 4.90
CA GLU A 7 -5.10 -2.13 3.97
C GLU A 7 -6.48 -1.63 4.35
N ASP A 8 -6.77 -1.62 5.64
CA ASP A 8 -8.05 -1.12 6.11
C ASP A 8 -8.19 0.36 5.80
N PHE A 9 -7.12 1.11 5.98
CA PHE A 9 -7.14 2.54 5.72
C PHE A 9 -7.39 2.82 4.23
N VAL A 10 -6.74 2.08 3.35
CA VAL A 10 -6.96 2.24 1.92
C VAL A 10 -8.40 1.90 1.56
N SER A 11 -8.94 0.84 2.15
CA SER A 11 -10.31 0.48 1.91
C SER A 11 -11.26 1.59 2.34
N LEU A 12 -11.00 2.19 3.49
CA LEU A 12 -11.84 3.26 3.99
C LEU A 12 -11.75 4.49 3.09
N ALA A 13 -10.57 4.76 2.58
CA ALA A 13 -10.40 5.89 1.66
C ALA A 13 -11.22 5.70 0.40
N GLU A 14 -11.38 4.46 -0.03
CA GLU A 14 -12.14 4.17 -1.23
C GLU A 14 -13.63 4.17 -0.99
N THR A 15 -14.09 3.51 0.05
CA THR A 15 -15.52 3.36 0.27
C THR A 15 -16.13 4.54 0.97
N ARG A 16 -15.34 5.22 1.78
CA ARG A 16 -15.80 6.32 2.60
C ARG A 16 -16.90 5.90 3.56
N SER A 17 -16.88 4.64 3.95
CA SER A 17 -17.90 4.09 4.84
C SER A 17 -17.25 3.05 5.73
N PHE A 18 -17.34 3.25 7.04
CA PHE A 18 -16.81 2.28 7.99
C PHE A 18 -17.53 0.93 7.85
N SER A 19 -18.83 0.97 7.71
CA SER A 19 -19.57 -0.28 7.65
C SER A 19 -19.28 -1.04 6.36
N ARG A 20 -19.16 -0.35 5.26
CA ARG A 20 -18.87 -1.01 4.01
C ARG A 20 -17.47 -1.59 4.00
N SER A 21 -16.50 -0.82 4.48
CA SER A 21 -15.15 -1.31 4.54
C SER A 21 -15.03 -2.50 5.48
N ALA A 22 -15.73 -2.47 6.61
CA ALA A 22 -15.70 -3.60 7.51
C ALA A 22 -16.20 -4.86 6.81
N GLN A 23 -17.24 -4.74 6.04
CA GLN A 23 -17.76 -5.88 5.28
C GLN A 23 -16.72 -6.37 4.28
N LEU A 24 -16.13 -5.46 3.53
CA LEU A 24 -15.16 -5.85 2.53
C LEU A 24 -13.93 -6.48 3.15
N ARG A 25 -13.57 -6.06 4.34
CA ARG A 25 -12.41 -6.59 5.02
C ARG A 25 -12.75 -7.79 5.91
N HIS A 26 -14.01 -8.19 5.93
CA HIS A 26 -14.46 -9.38 6.66
C HIS A 26 -14.23 -9.26 8.16
N VAL A 27 -14.50 -8.09 8.70
CA VAL A 27 -14.40 -7.88 10.14
C VAL A 27 -15.62 -7.12 10.60
N THR A 28 -15.85 -7.09 11.89
CA THR A 28 -16.96 -6.31 12.42
C THR A 28 -16.61 -4.84 12.36
N GLN A 29 -17.63 -4.01 12.35
CA GLN A 29 -17.39 -2.58 12.29
C GLN A 29 -16.61 -2.07 13.51
N PRO A 30 -16.90 -2.51 14.74
CA PRO A 30 -16.09 -2.06 15.87
C PRO A 30 -14.63 -2.51 15.75
N ALA A 31 -14.39 -3.70 15.23
CA ALA A 31 -13.01 -4.15 15.05
C ALA A 31 -12.30 -3.31 14.00
N PHE A 32 -13.00 -3.01 12.91
CA PHE A 32 -12.44 -2.19 11.87
C PHE A 32 -12.10 -0.80 12.41
N SER A 33 -13.01 -0.23 13.15
CA SER A 33 -12.82 1.11 13.72
C SER A 33 -11.61 1.12 14.66
N ARG A 34 -11.43 0.07 15.43
CA ARG A 34 -10.29 -0.01 16.34
C ARG A 34 -8.98 -0.09 15.59
N ARG A 35 -8.97 -0.76 14.45
CA ARG A 35 -7.75 -0.83 13.65
C ARG A 35 -7.39 0.52 13.08
N ILE A 36 -8.38 1.28 12.63
CA ILE A 36 -8.14 2.62 12.14
C ILE A 36 -7.61 3.50 13.27
N GLN A 37 -8.19 3.37 14.46
CA GLN A 37 -7.70 4.12 15.61
C GLN A 37 -6.28 3.73 15.98
N ALA A 38 -5.95 2.45 15.84
CA ALA A 38 -4.59 2.01 16.13
C ALA A 38 -3.60 2.62 15.14
N LEU A 39 -4.00 2.72 13.89
CA LEU A 39 -3.16 3.36 12.90
C LEU A 39 -2.97 4.84 13.22
N GLU A 40 -4.04 5.50 13.63
CA GLU A 40 -3.96 6.91 14.01
C GLU A 40 -3.05 7.10 15.23
N ALA A 41 -3.13 6.18 16.17
CA ALA A 41 -2.26 6.25 17.34
C ALA A 41 -0.80 6.08 16.95
N TRP A 42 -0.54 5.17 16.03
CA TRP A 42 0.81 5.00 15.54
C TRP A 42 1.30 6.25 14.81
N ALA A 43 0.43 6.86 14.01
CA ALA A 43 0.80 8.05 13.26
C ALA A 43 0.89 9.30 14.13
N GLY A 44 0.22 9.27 15.25
CA GLY A 44 0.21 10.41 16.15
C GLY A 44 -0.71 11.53 15.71
N ILE A 45 -1.63 11.26 14.79
CA ILE A 45 -2.51 12.29 14.30
C ILE A 45 -3.73 11.62 13.68
N ASP A 46 -4.84 12.31 13.70
CA ASP A 46 -6.05 11.76 13.10
C ASP A 46 -5.90 11.68 11.60
N LEU A 47 -6.29 10.58 11.04
CA LEU A 47 -6.24 10.38 9.60
C LEU A 47 -7.60 10.45 8.95
N VAL A 48 -8.64 10.34 9.75
CA VAL A 48 -10.00 10.28 9.26
C VAL A 48 -10.85 11.26 10.01
N ASP A 49 -11.70 11.96 9.29
CA ASP A 49 -12.63 12.90 9.92
C ASP A 49 -13.94 12.16 10.10
N ARG A 50 -14.20 11.80 11.35
CA ARG A 50 -15.40 11.04 11.66
C ARG A 50 -16.64 11.89 11.83
N SER A 51 -16.48 13.18 11.78
CA SER A 51 -17.63 14.06 11.94
C SER A 51 -18.41 14.22 10.64
N SER A 52 -17.87 13.82 9.53
CA SER A 52 -18.60 13.98 8.29
C SER A 52 -19.06 12.64 7.75
N TYR A 53 -20.12 12.68 6.97
CA TYR A 53 -20.63 11.49 6.32
C TYR A 53 -20.99 11.92 4.90
N PRO A 54 -20.42 11.30 3.88
CA PRO A 54 -19.51 10.16 3.96
C PRO A 54 -18.20 10.52 4.65
N THR A 55 -17.54 9.53 5.16
CA THR A 55 -16.28 9.72 5.86
C THR A 55 -15.24 10.33 4.94
N ARG A 56 -14.47 11.25 5.48
CA ARG A 56 -13.42 11.88 4.70
C ARG A 56 -12.09 11.74 5.38
N LEU A 57 -11.04 11.82 4.61
CA LEU A 57 -9.70 11.81 5.17
C LEU A 57 -9.34 13.22 5.64
N THR A 58 -8.58 13.30 6.71
CA THR A 58 -7.97 14.57 7.10
C THR A 58 -6.83 14.86 6.14
N SER A 59 -6.21 16.02 6.23
CA SER A 59 -5.07 16.32 5.39
C SER A 59 -3.94 15.34 5.66
N ALA A 60 -3.77 14.92 6.91
CA ALA A 60 -2.77 13.91 7.22
C ALA A 60 -3.12 12.58 6.55
N GLY A 61 -4.40 12.23 6.53
CA GLY A 61 -4.82 11.01 5.84
C GLY A 61 -4.57 11.08 4.36
N GLN A 62 -4.78 12.24 3.77
CA GLN A 62 -4.52 12.42 2.35
C GLN A 62 -3.04 12.31 2.05
N THR A 63 -2.20 12.72 2.97
CA THR A 63 -0.77 12.57 2.81
C THR A 63 -0.34 11.11 2.96
N LEU A 64 -0.98 10.41 3.86
CA LEU A 64 -0.61 9.01 4.09
C LEU A 64 -1.08 8.09 2.97
N LEU A 65 -2.19 8.40 2.34
CA LEU A 65 -2.77 7.47 1.37
C LEU A 65 -1.81 7.04 0.26
N PRO A 66 -1.15 7.95 -0.44
CA PRO A 66 -0.22 7.49 -1.47
C PRO A 66 0.94 6.69 -0.89
N GLN A 67 1.37 7.02 0.31
CA GLN A 67 2.44 6.28 0.95
C GLN A 67 1.97 4.87 1.31
N ALA A 68 0.74 4.74 1.79
CA ALA A 68 0.20 3.43 2.11
C ALA A 68 0.10 2.55 0.88
N LEU A 69 -0.34 3.13 -0.22
CA LEU A 69 -0.43 2.38 -1.47
C LEU A 69 0.94 1.93 -1.94
N GLU A 70 1.93 2.78 -1.78
CA GLU A 70 3.27 2.44 -2.16
C GLU A 70 3.82 1.31 -1.32
N ILE A 71 3.63 1.37 -0.03
CA ILE A 71 4.11 0.34 0.89
C ILE A 71 3.45 -0.99 0.57
N LEU A 72 2.14 -0.97 0.37
CA LEU A 72 1.43 -2.20 0.08
C LEU A 72 1.88 -2.79 -1.26
N GLY A 73 2.14 -1.91 -2.22
CA GLY A 73 2.64 -2.36 -3.51
C GLY A 73 4.00 -3.00 -3.40
N CYS A 74 4.87 -2.46 -2.57
CA CYS A 74 6.18 -3.03 -2.37
C CYS A 74 6.12 -4.39 -1.71
N LEU A 75 5.23 -4.53 -0.75
CA LEU A 75 5.08 -5.83 -0.10
C LEU A 75 4.58 -6.87 -1.09
N GLN A 76 3.66 -6.48 -1.94
CA GLN A 76 3.15 -7.40 -2.94
C GLN A 76 4.23 -7.77 -3.95
N ALA A 77 5.04 -6.82 -4.35
CA ALA A 77 6.13 -7.08 -5.26
C ALA A 77 7.14 -8.04 -4.65
N ALA A 78 7.46 -7.85 -3.38
CA ALA A 78 8.38 -8.73 -2.70
C ALA A 78 7.85 -10.16 -2.66
N ARG A 79 6.57 -10.29 -2.40
CA ARG A 79 5.95 -11.58 -2.37
C ARG A 79 6.01 -12.27 -3.72
N ASN A 80 5.76 -11.51 -4.78
CA ASN A 80 5.82 -12.05 -6.12
C ASN A 80 7.22 -12.47 -6.49
N LEU A 81 8.21 -11.73 -6.05
CA LEU A 81 9.58 -12.11 -6.30
C LEU A 81 9.93 -13.43 -5.64
N MET A 82 9.50 -13.60 -4.42
CA MET A 82 9.79 -14.84 -3.72
C MET A 82 9.08 -16.02 -4.37
N ARG A 83 7.89 -15.80 -4.84
CA ARG A 83 7.18 -16.85 -5.50
C ARG A 83 7.81 -17.20 -6.82
N GLY A 84 8.29 -16.21 -7.53
CA GLY A 84 8.98 -16.44 -8.78
C GLY A 84 10.22 -17.28 -8.59
N HIS A 85 10.92 -17.06 -7.50
CA HIS A 85 12.07 -17.86 -7.21
C HIS A 85 11.73 -19.30 -7.01
N GLN A 86 10.58 -19.56 -6.44
CA GLN A 86 10.25 -20.88 -6.24
C GLN A 86 9.82 -21.59 -7.44
N THR A 87 9.12 -20.96 -8.31
CA THR A 87 8.60 -21.65 -9.46
C THR A 87 9.56 -21.77 -10.57
N SER A 88 10.43 -20.83 -10.81
CA SER A 88 11.19 -20.91 -11.98
C SER A 88 12.41 -20.33 -11.79
N SER A 89 13.35 -21.00 -12.12
CA SER A 89 14.53 -20.51 -11.88
C SER A 89 15.01 -19.59 -12.81
N GLN A 90 14.77 -19.76 -13.98
CA GLN A 90 15.45 -18.97 -14.83
C GLN A 90 14.92 -17.71 -14.96
N ASP A 91 14.03 -17.49 -14.48
CA ASP A 91 13.56 -16.32 -14.79
C ASP A 91 13.83 -15.25 -14.21
N MET A 92 14.00 -14.35 -14.73
CA MET A 92 14.15 -13.24 -14.31
C MET A 92 12.97 -12.83 -13.75
N ILE A 93 13.07 -12.30 -12.71
CA ILE A 93 12.02 -11.90 -12.08
C ILE A 93 11.56 -10.62 -12.50
N GLU A 94 10.47 -10.47 -13.05
CA GLU A 94 9.97 -9.21 -13.45
C GLU A 94 8.83 -8.86 -12.60
N PHE A 95 8.70 -7.61 -12.21
CA PHE A 95 7.58 -7.20 -11.46
C PHE A 95 6.41 -7.12 -12.36
N ALA A 96 5.38 -7.75 -12.05
CA ALA A 96 4.19 -7.72 -12.88
C ALA A 96 3.37 -6.52 -12.50
N VAL A 97 3.85 -5.37 -12.80
CA VAL A 97 3.19 -4.15 -12.39
C VAL A 97 2.56 -3.48 -13.59
N PRO A 98 1.31 -3.10 -13.50
CA PRO A 98 0.68 -2.40 -14.61
C PRO A 98 1.43 -1.13 -14.91
N HIS A 99 1.39 -0.73 -16.16
CA HIS A 99 2.12 0.43 -16.60
C HIS A 99 1.82 1.64 -15.77
N SER A 100 0.58 1.87 -15.47
CA SER A 100 0.24 3.04 -14.71
C SER A 100 0.83 2.98 -13.32
N LEU A 101 0.90 1.82 -12.73
CA LEU A 101 1.48 1.72 -11.42
C LEU A 101 2.98 1.89 -11.46
N ALA A 102 3.60 1.52 -12.56
CA ALA A 102 5.03 1.68 -12.66
C ALA A 102 5.41 3.14 -12.58
N PHE A 103 4.62 4.02 -13.16
CA PHE A 103 4.94 5.39 -13.09
C PHE A 103 4.63 6.02 -11.77
N THR A 104 3.55 5.62 -11.12
CA THR A 104 3.23 6.25 -9.88
C THR A 104 3.85 5.55 -8.72
N PHE A 105 4.08 4.25 -8.85
CA PHE A 105 4.54 3.47 -7.76
C PHE A 105 5.96 3.08 -7.76
N PHE A 106 6.74 3.49 -8.71
CA PHE A 106 8.13 3.23 -8.61
C PHE A 106 8.62 4.41 -7.88
N PRO A 107 8.79 4.29 -6.61
CA PRO A 107 8.91 5.45 -5.79
C PRO A 107 10.27 6.03 -5.78
N HIS A 108 10.37 7.24 -5.28
CA HIS A 108 11.59 7.90 -5.12
C HIS A 108 12.58 7.11 -4.32
N TRP A 109 12.16 6.37 -3.30
CA TRP A 109 13.10 5.67 -2.46
C TRP A 109 13.79 4.53 -3.21
N VAL A 110 13.14 3.99 -4.20
CA VAL A 110 13.78 2.99 -5.03
C VAL A 110 14.89 3.64 -5.81
N MET A 111 14.66 4.83 -6.32
CA MET A 111 15.67 5.51 -7.06
C MET A 111 16.80 5.92 -6.16
N GLU A 112 16.50 6.32 -4.97
CA GLU A 112 17.53 6.64 -4.02
C GLU A 112 18.38 5.43 -3.69
N LEU A 113 17.77 4.30 -3.56
CA LEU A 113 18.49 3.08 -3.31
C LEU A 113 19.42 2.76 -4.44
N ARG A 114 18.97 2.95 -5.67
CA ARG A 114 19.83 2.74 -6.78
C ARG A 114 21.00 3.66 -6.77
N GLN A 115 20.79 4.91 -6.46
CA GLN A 115 21.86 5.84 -6.39
C GLN A 115 22.82 5.49 -5.28
N ARG A 116 22.30 5.09 -4.14
CA ARG A 116 23.16 4.80 -3.06
C ARG A 116 23.94 3.56 -3.25
N PHE A 117 23.36 2.53 -3.74
CA PHE A 117 24.02 1.28 -3.90
C PHE A 117 24.49 1.01 -5.29
N GLY A 118 24.34 1.94 -6.17
CA GLY A 118 24.86 1.81 -7.50
C GLY A 118 24.28 0.70 -8.29
N ALA A 119 24.89 -0.37 -8.30
CA ALA A 119 24.49 -1.41 -9.19
C ALA A 119 23.23 -2.12 -8.86
N PHE A 120 22.42 -1.56 -8.06
CA PHE A 120 21.20 -2.22 -7.75
C PHE A 120 20.37 -2.31 -9.00
N LYS A 121 19.87 -3.49 -9.37
CA LYS A 121 19.12 -3.61 -10.53
C LYS A 121 17.75 -3.97 -10.25
N SER A 122 16.78 -3.34 -10.81
CA SER A 122 15.41 -3.77 -10.70
C SER A 122 14.83 -3.76 -12.07
N ARG A 123 14.10 -4.77 -12.45
CA ARG A 123 13.55 -4.83 -13.70
C ARG A 123 12.10 -4.78 -13.63
N ARG A 124 11.41 -4.10 -14.44
CA ARG A 124 9.96 -4.02 -14.48
C ARG A 124 9.51 -4.75 -15.68
N SER A 125 8.40 -5.40 -15.56
CA SER A 125 8.00 -6.17 -16.61
C SER A 125 7.59 -5.33 -17.69
N GLY A 126 7.31 -4.89 -18.27
CA GLY A 126 7.05 -4.19 -19.35
C GLY A 126 8.11 -3.56 -20.01
N ARG A 127 9.27 -3.48 -19.51
CA ARG A 127 10.22 -2.80 -20.10
C ARG A 127 11.05 -3.56 -20.80
N ARG A 128 10.92 -4.60 -21.03
CA ARG A 128 11.80 -5.26 -21.64
C ARG A 128 11.71 -5.03 -22.88
N VAL A 129 11.86 -4.66 -23.39
CA VAL A 129 11.84 -4.39 -24.64
C VAL A 129 12.82 -4.50 -25.17
#